data_68030bf1b14d5d75ba64c507aec1756c
#
_entry.id   68030bf1b14d5d75ba64c507aec1756c
#
_cell.length_a   1.000
_cell.length_b   1.000
_cell.length_c   1.000
_cell.angle_alpha   90.00
_cell.angle_beta   90.00
_cell.angle_gamma   90.00
#
_symmetry.space_group_name_H-M   'P 1'
#
loop_
_entity.id
_entity.type
_entity.pdbx_description
1 polymer ?
#
loop_
_entity_poly.entity_id
_entity_poly.type
_entity_poly.pdbx_seq_one_letter_code
_entity_poly.pdbx_strand_id
1 'polypeptide(L)'
;MKYLKIALTFIFGAFMIFGGINHFLKPERYYPFIPGFLPQYFITLASGVLEIILGIGAFIPQTRSKATMGIFILMILFLPLHIWDLFREHPAIGSHQAAMIRVPVQFLFIFITGYISKRN
;
A
#
# COMPACT_ATOMS: atom_id res chain seq x y z
N MET A 1 13.71 16.45 9.82
CA MET A 1 14.08 15.50 10.87
C MET A 1 14.56 14.20 10.24
N LYS A 2 15.86 14.10 10.15
CA LYS A 2 16.53 13.04 9.39
C LYS A 2 16.24 11.63 9.94
N TYR A 3 16.34 11.48 11.27
CA TYR A 3 16.16 10.16 11.88
C TYR A 3 14.72 9.69 11.85
N LEU A 4 13.77 10.61 12.03
CA LEU A 4 12.35 10.27 11.92
C LEU A 4 12.02 9.81 10.50
N LYS A 5 12.55 10.51 9.50
CA LYS A 5 12.32 10.18 8.10
C LYS A 5 12.85 8.79 7.76
N ILE A 6 14.05 8.44 8.25
CA ILE A 6 14.64 7.11 8.04
C ILE A 6 13.82 6.04 8.75
N ALA A 7 13.41 6.30 10.01
CA ALA A 7 12.61 5.34 10.77
C ALA A 7 11.28 5.04 10.08
N LEU A 8 10.58 6.08 9.61
CA LEU A 8 9.33 5.92 8.88
C LEU A 8 9.54 5.16 7.56
N THR A 9 10.64 5.44 6.88
CA THR A 9 10.99 4.76 5.63
C THR A 9 11.15 3.26 5.87
N PHE A 10 11.84 2.88 6.93
CA PHE A 10 12.04 1.46 7.25
C PHE A 10 10.75 0.78 7.69
N ILE A 11 9.90 1.50 8.44
CA ILE A 11 8.59 0.98 8.84
C ILE A 11 7.73 0.71 7.61
N PHE A 12 7.65 1.65 6.68
CA PHE A 12 6.87 1.45 5.46
C PHE A 12 7.49 0.42 4.53
N GLY A 13 8.82 0.36 4.47
CA GLY A 13 9.50 -0.68 3.70
C GLY A 13 9.14 -2.08 4.21
N ALA A 14 9.19 -2.28 5.52
CA ALA A 14 8.80 -3.55 6.14
C ALA A 14 7.32 -3.86 5.91
N PHE A 15 6.46 -2.85 6.08
CA PHE A 15 5.02 -2.98 5.85
C PHE A 15 4.72 -3.42 4.42
N MET A 16 5.41 -2.84 3.44
CA MET A 16 5.24 -3.20 2.03
C MET A 16 5.70 -4.63 1.75
N ILE A 17 6.81 -5.06 2.33
CA ILE A 17 7.31 -6.43 2.17
C ILE A 17 6.29 -7.43 2.74
N PHE A 18 5.80 -7.18 3.96
CA PHE A 18 4.78 -8.03 4.56
C PHE A 18 3.50 -8.09 3.73
N GLY A 19 3.02 -6.93 3.28
CA GLY A 19 1.84 -6.87 2.44
C GLY A 19 2.02 -7.64 1.15
N GLY A 20 3.18 -7.46 0.50
CA GLY A 20 3.48 -8.15 -0.76
C GLY A 20 3.56 -9.65 -0.58
N ILE A 21 4.18 -10.12 0.50
CA ILE A 21 4.24 -11.55 0.80
C ILE A 21 2.83 -12.11 1.02
N ASN A 22 1.97 -11.38 1.72
CA ASN A 22 0.58 -11.79 1.94
C ASN A 22 -0.19 -11.97 0.64
N HIS A 23 0.10 -11.16 -0.38
CA HIS A 23 -0.52 -11.32 -1.71
C HIS A 23 -0.25 -12.71 -2.30
N PHE A 24 0.91 -13.29 -2.00
CA PHE A 24 1.25 -14.64 -2.49
C PHE A 24 0.71 -15.74 -1.59
N LEU A 25 0.66 -15.51 -0.27
CA LEU A 25 0.22 -16.54 0.68
C LEU A 25 -1.30 -16.69 0.68
N LYS A 26 -2.04 -15.59 0.57
CA LYS A 26 -3.51 -15.59 0.62
C LYS A 26 -4.06 -14.62 -0.42
N PRO A 27 -3.86 -14.90 -1.72
CA PRO A 27 -4.27 -13.98 -2.76
C PRO A 27 -5.78 -13.74 -2.78
N GLU A 28 -6.58 -14.74 -2.41
CA GLU A 28 -8.04 -14.63 -2.41
C GLU A 28 -8.59 -13.57 -1.46
N ARG A 29 -7.82 -13.14 -0.46
CA ARG A 29 -8.21 -12.04 0.43
C ARG A 29 -8.25 -10.70 -0.26
N TYR A 30 -7.51 -10.55 -1.37
CA TYR A 30 -7.41 -9.30 -2.10
C TYR A 30 -8.41 -9.20 -3.24
N TYR A 31 -8.98 -10.32 -3.68
CA TYR A 31 -9.90 -10.34 -4.80
C TYR A 31 -11.11 -9.42 -4.61
N PRO A 32 -11.74 -9.34 -3.42
CA PRO A 32 -12.87 -8.43 -3.24
C PRO A 32 -12.54 -6.96 -3.43
N PHE A 33 -11.26 -6.55 -3.30
CA PHE A 33 -10.85 -5.17 -3.54
C PHE A 33 -10.66 -4.86 -5.03
N ILE A 34 -10.69 -5.87 -5.88
CA ILE A 34 -10.42 -5.72 -7.31
C ILE A 34 -11.73 -5.93 -8.07
N PRO A 35 -12.12 -4.98 -8.95
CA PRO A 35 -13.35 -5.16 -9.75
C PRO A 35 -13.35 -6.49 -10.51
N GLY A 36 -14.49 -7.17 -10.53
CA GLY A 36 -14.58 -8.53 -11.07
C GLY A 36 -14.32 -8.64 -12.57
N PHE A 37 -14.37 -7.52 -13.32
CA PHE A 37 -14.06 -7.54 -14.75
C PHE A 37 -12.55 -7.56 -15.03
N LEU A 38 -11.73 -7.39 -13.99
CA LEU A 38 -10.26 -7.40 -14.11
C LEU A 38 -9.72 -8.77 -13.73
N PRO A 39 -8.51 -9.16 -14.21
CA PRO A 39 -7.90 -10.43 -13.84
C PRO A 39 -7.35 -10.38 -12.42
N GLN A 40 -8.19 -10.74 -11.46
CA GLN A 40 -7.93 -10.56 -10.04
C GLN A 40 -6.67 -11.25 -9.54
N TYR A 41 -6.45 -12.51 -9.99
CA TYR A 41 -5.27 -13.25 -9.57
C TYR A 41 -3.99 -12.58 -10.06
N PHE A 42 -3.94 -12.22 -11.34
CA PHE A 42 -2.78 -11.56 -11.93
C PHE A 42 -2.49 -10.23 -11.26
N ILE A 43 -3.52 -9.39 -11.04
CA ILE A 43 -3.36 -8.08 -10.39
C ILE A 43 -2.86 -8.24 -8.96
N THR A 44 -3.38 -9.21 -8.23
CA THR A 44 -2.96 -9.48 -6.86
C THR A 44 -1.48 -9.84 -6.80
N LEU A 45 -1.03 -10.77 -7.65
CA LEU A 45 0.37 -11.18 -7.64
C LEU A 45 1.29 -10.06 -8.15
N ALA A 46 0.87 -9.34 -9.19
CA ALA A 46 1.66 -8.23 -9.73
C ALA A 46 1.84 -7.13 -8.69
N SER A 47 0.78 -6.76 -7.97
CA SER A 47 0.89 -5.77 -6.89
C SER A 47 1.76 -6.28 -5.74
N GLY A 48 1.68 -7.57 -5.43
CA GLY A 48 2.54 -8.17 -4.41
C GLY A 48 4.01 -8.08 -4.76
N VAL A 49 4.38 -8.38 -6.01
CA VAL A 49 5.75 -8.24 -6.50
C VAL A 49 6.20 -6.78 -6.40
N LEU A 50 5.35 -5.86 -6.84
CA LEU A 50 5.67 -4.43 -6.81
C LEU A 50 5.89 -3.96 -5.37
N GLU A 51 5.02 -4.36 -4.43
CA GLU A 51 5.16 -4.01 -3.03
C GLU A 51 6.47 -4.52 -2.42
N ILE A 52 6.85 -5.77 -2.73
CA ILE A 52 8.11 -6.35 -2.24
C ILE A 52 9.30 -5.59 -2.81
N ILE A 53 9.31 -5.31 -4.09
CA ILE A 53 10.41 -4.57 -4.75
C ILE A 53 10.55 -3.18 -4.14
N LEU A 54 9.46 -2.45 -3.99
CA LEU A 54 9.49 -1.12 -3.40
C LEU A 54 9.91 -1.16 -1.93
N GLY A 55 9.44 -2.15 -1.19
CA GLY A 55 9.82 -2.31 0.21
C GLY A 55 11.31 -2.59 0.37
N ILE A 56 11.87 -3.49 -0.42
CA ILE A 56 13.30 -3.78 -0.40
C ILE A 56 14.09 -2.54 -0.82
N GLY A 57 13.65 -1.86 -1.89
CA GLY A 57 14.31 -0.65 -2.36
C GLY A 57 14.38 0.46 -1.33
N ALA A 58 13.41 0.54 -0.42
CA ALA A 58 13.41 1.53 0.64
C ALA A 58 14.54 1.32 1.64
N PHE A 59 15.02 0.08 1.81
CA PHE A 59 16.13 -0.23 2.72
C PHE A 59 17.50 0.03 2.10
N ILE A 60 17.59 0.14 0.77
CA ILE A 60 18.85 0.30 0.05
C ILE A 60 19.06 1.79 -0.26
N PRO A 61 20.15 2.42 0.24
CA PRO A 61 20.35 3.86 0.07
C PRO A 61 20.31 4.33 -1.39
N GLN A 62 20.83 3.54 -2.32
CA GLN A 62 20.91 3.92 -3.72
C GLN A 62 19.54 3.96 -4.41
N THR A 63 18.58 3.17 -3.92
CA THR A 63 17.24 3.08 -4.53
C THR A 63 16.15 3.70 -3.66
N ARG A 64 16.50 4.14 -2.46
CA ARG A 64 15.53 4.61 -1.45
C ARG A 64 14.64 5.73 -1.96
N SER A 65 15.21 6.73 -2.62
CA SER A 65 14.44 7.87 -3.12
C SER A 65 13.38 7.44 -4.13
N LYS A 66 13.75 6.58 -5.06
CA LYS A 66 12.81 6.07 -6.07
C LYS A 66 11.78 5.13 -5.44
N ALA A 67 12.23 4.29 -4.52
CA ALA A 67 11.35 3.33 -3.85
C ALA A 67 10.29 4.04 -3.01
N THR A 68 10.67 5.04 -2.22
CA THR A 68 9.72 5.79 -1.39
C THR A 68 8.74 6.58 -2.25
N MET A 69 9.19 7.13 -3.38
CA MET A 69 8.29 7.77 -4.34
C MET A 69 7.29 6.75 -4.91
N GLY A 70 7.75 5.55 -5.23
CA GLY A 70 6.89 4.48 -5.71
C GLY A 70 5.85 4.08 -4.68
N ILE A 71 6.24 3.97 -3.42
CA ILE A 71 5.32 3.67 -2.32
C ILE A 71 4.27 4.78 -2.18
N PHE A 72 4.68 6.03 -2.25
CA PHE A 72 3.76 7.17 -2.20
C PHE A 72 2.73 7.11 -3.33
N ILE A 73 3.17 6.88 -4.56
CA ILE A 73 2.28 6.76 -5.71
C ILE A 73 1.31 5.59 -5.51
N LEU A 74 1.81 4.46 -5.02
CA LEU A 74 0.97 3.28 -4.78
C LEU A 74 -0.10 3.56 -3.73
N MET A 75 0.24 4.31 -2.67
CA MET A 75 -0.74 4.70 -1.66
C MET A 75 -1.84 5.57 -2.25
N ILE A 76 -1.49 6.47 -3.16
CA ILE A 76 -2.47 7.30 -3.88
C ILE A 76 -3.37 6.42 -4.75
N LEU A 77 -2.80 5.44 -5.44
CA LEU A 77 -3.55 4.55 -6.32
C LEU A 77 -4.51 3.63 -5.54
N PHE A 78 -4.16 3.29 -4.31
CA PHE A 78 -5.03 2.46 -3.47
C PHE A 78 -6.19 3.23 -2.86
N LEU A 79 -6.11 4.57 -2.79
CA LEU A 79 -7.17 5.37 -2.18
C LEU A 79 -8.53 5.18 -2.87
N PRO A 80 -8.64 5.22 -4.21
CA PRO A 80 -9.94 4.98 -4.85
C PRO A 80 -10.54 3.63 -4.49
N LEU A 81 -9.73 2.59 -4.31
CA LEU A 81 -10.22 1.27 -3.93
C LEU A 81 -10.82 1.28 -2.53
N HIS A 82 -10.21 1.98 -1.58
CA HIS A 82 -10.74 2.09 -0.22
C HIS A 82 -11.98 2.97 -0.17
N ILE A 83 -12.05 4.02 -0.97
CA ILE A 83 -13.25 4.86 -1.07
C ILE A 83 -14.40 4.04 -1.68
N TRP A 84 -14.14 3.30 -2.75
CA TRP A 84 -15.13 2.42 -3.36
C TRP A 84 -15.63 1.38 -2.37
N ASP A 85 -14.71 0.78 -1.58
CA ASP A 85 -15.06 -0.22 -0.59
C ASP A 85 -16.00 0.34 0.48
N LEU A 86 -15.82 1.62 0.86
CA LEU A 86 -16.67 2.27 1.85
C LEU A 86 -18.14 2.29 1.43
N PHE A 87 -18.40 2.46 0.12
CA PHE A 87 -19.76 2.58 -0.42
C PHE A 87 -20.38 1.25 -0.84
N ARG A 88 -19.67 0.14 -0.68
CA ARG A 88 -20.18 -1.18 -1.03
C ARG A 88 -21.15 -1.68 0.04
N GLU A 89 -22.12 -2.49 -0.41
CA GLU A 89 -23.07 -3.14 0.51
C GLU A 89 -22.35 -4.08 1.47
N HIS A 90 -21.36 -4.84 0.95
CA HIS A 90 -20.53 -5.74 1.73
C HIS A 90 -19.06 -5.38 1.53
N PRO A 91 -18.50 -4.44 2.35
CA PRO A 91 -17.11 -4.02 2.18
C PRO A 91 -16.13 -5.17 2.28
N ALA A 92 -15.14 -5.17 1.39
CA ALA A 92 -14.11 -6.21 1.36
C ALA A 92 -13.30 -6.29 2.66
N ILE A 93 -13.12 -5.15 3.33
CA ILE A 93 -12.37 -5.09 4.60
C ILE A 93 -13.12 -5.75 5.77
N GLY A 94 -14.42 -6.03 5.59
CA GLY A 94 -15.20 -6.79 6.56
C GLY A 94 -16.44 -6.09 7.10
N SER A 95 -16.42 -4.76 7.24
CA SER A 95 -17.56 -4.00 7.75
C SER A 95 -17.48 -2.56 7.28
N HIS A 96 -18.65 -1.86 7.33
CA HIS A 96 -18.69 -0.43 7.01
C HIS A 96 -17.88 0.38 8.01
N GLN A 97 -17.89 0.00 9.29
CA GLN A 97 -17.10 0.69 10.30
C GLN A 97 -15.61 0.60 10.00
N ALA A 98 -15.13 -0.60 9.66
CA ALA A 98 -13.73 -0.79 9.28
C ALA A 98 -13.38 0.03 8.02
N ALA A 99 -14.28 0.05 7.02
CA ALA A 99 -14.06 0.83 5.81
C ALA A 99 -14.02 2.33 6.09
N MET A 100 -14.88 2.82 7.00
CA MET A 100 -14.87 4.24 7.41
C MET A 100 -13.59 4.63 8.11
N ILE A 101 -13.00 3.73 8.89
CA ILE A 101 -11.72 3.96 9.56
C ILE A 101 -10.58 3.88 8.55
N ARG A 102 -10.67 2.94 7.61
CA ARG A 102 -9.59 2.67 6.64
C ARG A 102 -9.34 3.85 5.70
N VAL A 103 -10.37 4.61 5.32
CA VAL A 103 -10.19 5.75 4.41
C VAL A 103 -9.33 6.85 5.05
N PRO A 104 -9.60 7.33 6.28
CA PRO A 104 -8.69 8.29 6.94
C PRO A 104 -7.28 7.73 7.14
N VAL A 105 -7.15 6.44 7.45
CA VAL A 105 -5.85 5.79 7.60
C VAL A 105 -5.09 5.83 6.27
N GLN A 106 -5.78 5.65 5.14
CA GLN A 106 -5.13 5.75 3.83
C GLN A 106 -4.62 7.16 3.56
N PHE A 107 -5.40 8.20 3.92
CA PHE A 107 -4.91 9.58 3.82
C PHE A 107 -3.67 9.80 4.67
N LEU A 108 -3.66 9.25 5.89
CA LEU A 108 -2.49 9.35 6.76
C LEU A 108 -1.26 8.70 6.09
N PHE A 109 -1.43 7.52 5.50
CA PHE A 109 -0.35 6.84 4.79
C PHE A 109 0.15 7.66 3.60
N ILE A 110 -0.75 8.34 2.88
CA ILE A 110 -0.35 9.23 1.78
C ILE A 110 0.50 10.38 2.30
N PHE A 111 0.08 11.03 3.40
CA PHE A 111 0.86 12.12 4.00
C PHE A 111 2.24 11.65 4.45
N ILE A 112 2.30 10.52 5.15
CA ILE A 112 3.58 10.00 5.67
C ILE A 112 4.49 9.60 4.51
N THR A 113 3.97 8.88 3.52
CA THR A 113 4.79 8.43 2.38
C THR A 113 5.20 9.60 1.51
N GLY A 114 4.36 10.63 1.38
CA GLY A 114 4.74 11.87 0.71
C GLY A 114 5.90 12.55 1.41
N TYR A 115 5.87 12.58 2.74
CA TYR A 115 6.96 13.15 3.52
C TYR A 115 8.27 12.39 3.33
N ILE A 116 8.24 11.05 3.44
CA ILE A 116 9.47 10.26 3.30
C ILE A 116 9.99 10.20 1.87
N SER A 117 9.16 10.51 0.87
CA SER A 117 9.58 10.52 -0.54
C SER A 117 10.27 11.82 -0.94
N LYS A 118 10.15 12.86 -0.13
CA LYS A 118 10.78 14.15 -0.45
C LYS A 118 12.29 14.07 -0.25
N ARG A 119 13.02 14.65 -1.17
CA ARG A 119 14.47 14.82 -1.01
C ARG A 119 14.76 15.94 -0.02
N ASN A 120 15.78 15.73 0.76
CA ASN A 120 16.31 16.77 1.64
C ASN A 120 17.45 17.53 0.95
#